data_f49f1dcd054298d3acc9b07b0d537688
#
_entry.id   f49f1dcd054298d3acc9b07b0d537688
#
_cell.length_a   1.000
_cell.length_b   1.000
_cell.length_c   1.000
_cell.angle_alpha   90.00
_cell.angle_beta   90.00
_cell.angle_gamma   90.00
#
_symmetry.space_group_name_H-M   'P 1'
#
loop_
_entity.id
_entity.type
_entity.pdbx_description
1 polymer ?
#
loop_
_entity_poly.entity_id
_entity_poly.type
_entity_poly.pdbx_seq_one_letter_code
_entity_poly.pdbx_strand_id
1 'polypeptide(L)'
;MKKTTSLLLAATLAGSLFATNAMADAKAGQKYYLKKLKDCKKDGIANGGNFATKHDRDTWAEKKESGELLNAWKEICPSGEKKFDKMKEGDVTDLYDFCWQYASDGDVPSCG
;
A
#
# COMPACT_ATOMS: atom_id res chain seq x y z
N MET A 1 -2.70 25.37 -25.76
CA MET A 1 -3.06 25.81 -24.49
C MET A 1 -4.38 25.34 -24.05
N LYS A 2 -5.37 25.54 -24.81
CA LYS A 2 -6.67 25.14 -24.40
C LYS A 2 -6.76 23.67 -24.13
N LYS A 3 -6.02 22.86 -24.80
CA LYS A 3 -6.11 21.45 -24.60
C LYS A 3 -5.70 21.05 -23.22
N THR A 4 -4.79 21.73 -22.64
CA THR A 4 -4.34 21.35 -21.34
C THR A 4 -5.41 21.46 -20.29
N THR A 5 -6.30 22.39 -20.46
CA THR A 5 -7.35 22.58 -19.49
C THR A 5 -8.25 21.39 -19.38
N SER A 6 -8.59 20.80 -20.51
CA SER A 6 -9.46 19.65 -20.48
C SER A 6 -8.84 18.49 -19.74
N LEU A 7 -7.58 18.32 -19.89
CA LEU A 7 -6.91 17.22 -19.22
C LEU A 7 -6.98 17.34 -17.72
N LEU A 8 -6.90 18.55 -17.23
CA LEU A 8 -6.94 18.75 -15.80
C LEU A 8 -8.26 18.36 -15.21
N LEU A 9 -9.32 18.62 -15.92
CA LEU A 9 -10.64 18.26 -15.45
C LEU A 9 -10.77 16.76 -15.34
N ALA A 10 -10.25 16.04 -16.30
CA ALA A 10 -10.33 14.60 -16.26
C ALA A 10 -9.59 14.04 -15.05
N ALA A 11 -8.46 14.61 -14.74
CA ALA A 11 -7.68 14.15 -13.61
C ALA A 11 -8.42 14.34 -12.29
N THR A 12 -9.15 15.42 -12.20
CA THR A 12 -9.90 15.70 -10.99
C THR A 12 -10.96 14.64 -10.73
N LEU A 13 -11.67 14.26 -11.77
CA LEU A 13 -12.69 13.26 -11.64
C LEU A 13 -12.09 11.90 -11.24
N ALA A 14 -10.97 11.58 -11.81
CA ALA A 14 -10.32 10.34 -11.50
C ALA A 14 -9.97 10.27 -10.02
N GLY A 15 -9.63 11.38 -9.44
CA GLY A 15 -9.29 11.41 -8.02
C GLY A 15 -10.42 10.99 -7.12
N SER A 16 -11.65 11.37 -7.45
CA SER A 16 -12.76 10.96 -6.60
C SER A 16 -13.02 9.48 -6.65
N LEU A 17 -12.76 8.85 -7.77
CA LEU A 17 -12.98 7.42 -7.88
C LEU A 17 -11.96 6.65 -7.05
N PHE A 18 -10.78 7.19 -6.90
CA PHE A 18 -9.75 6.51 -6.13
C PHE A 18 -10.14 6.29 -4.70
N ALA A 19 -10.83 7.24 -4.11
CA ALA A 19 -11.21 7.12 -2.70
C ALA A 19 -12.07 5.89 -2.46
N THR A 20 -12.98 5.59 -3.39
CA THR A 20 -13.84 4.43 -3.28
C THR A 20 -13.08 3.14 -3.52
N ASN A 21 -12.21 3.15 -4.50
CA ASN A 21 -11.45 1.95 -4.85
C ASN A 21 -10.46 1.57 -3.77
N ALA A 22 -9.93 2.53 -3.04
CA ALA A 22 -8.94 2.24 -2.00
C ALA A 22 -9.47 1.27 -0.98
N MET A 23 -10.76 1.37 -0.61
CA MET A 23 -11.34 0.46 0.38
C MET A 23 -11.36 -0.98 -0.12
N ALA A 24 -11.72 -1.18 -1.39
CA ALA A 24 -11.77 -2.51 -1.97
C ALA A 24 -10.36 -3.08 -2.14
N ASP A 25 -9.45 -2.22 -2.55
CA ASP A 25 -8.08 -2.64 -2.79
C ASP A 25 -7.36 -2.99 -1.50
N ALA A 26 -7.74 -2.37 -0.39
CA ALA A 26 -7.13 -2.69 0.90
C ALA A 26 -7.37 -4.15 1.28
N LYS A 27 -8.54 -4.69 0.96
CA LYS A 27 -8.81 -6.10 1.22
C LYS A 27 -7.94 -7.00 0.36
N ALA A 28 -7.74 -6.61 -0.88
CA ALA A 28 -6.87 -7.37 -1.77
C ALA A 28 -5.44 -7.34 -1.27
N GLY A 29 -5.01 -6.19 -0.75
CA GLY A 29 -3.68 -6.08 -0.18
C GLY A 29 -3.52 -6.95 1.05
N GLN A 30 -4.55 -7.02 1.88
CA GLN A 30 -4.52 -7.89 3.05
C GLN A 30 -4.38 -9.34 2.63
N LYS A 31 -5.11 -9.76 1.61
CA LYS A 31 -5.01 -11.12 1.11
C LYS A 31 -3.62 -11.40 0.56
N TYR A 32 -3.05 -10.44 -0.15
CA TYR A 32 -1.69 -10.60 -0.66
C TYR A 32 -0.72 -10.82 0.49
N TYR A 33 -0.83 -10.02 1.54
CA TYR A 33 0.04 -10.16 2.70
C TYR A 33 -0.07 -11.54 3.32
N LEU A 34 -1.30 -12.00 3.52
CA LEU A 34 -1.53 -13.28 4.15
C LEU A 34 -1.00 -14.45 3.32
N LYS A 35 -1.07 -14.34 2.01
CA LYS A 35 -0.62 -15.42 1.13
C LYS A 35 0.86 -15.38 0.80
N LYS A 36 1.39 -14.20 0.59
CA LYS A 36 2.73 -14.07 0.04
C LYS A 36 3.79 -13.60 1.02
N LEU A 37 3.39 -12.94 2.09
CA LEU A 37 4.35 -12.34 3.00
C LEU A 37 4.41 -13.02 4.36
N LYS A 38 4.17 -14.33 4.36
CA LYS A 38 4.23 -15.11 5.60
C LYS A 38 5.60 -15.06 6.24
N ASP A 39 6.63 -14.92 5.43
CA ASP A 39 8.00 -14.91 5.94
C ASP A 39 8.30 -13.66 6.77
N CYS A 40 7.44 -12.66 6.72
CA CYS A 40 7.67 -11.47 7.52
C CYS A 40 7.63 -11.77 9.02
N LYS A 41 7.05 -12.88 9.41
CA LYS A 41 7.09 -13.28 10.81
C LYS A 41 8.51 -13.50 11.29
N LYS A 42 9.38 -13.94 10.40
CA LYS A 42 10.80 -14.12 10.74
C LYS A 42 11.45 -12.79 11.08
N ASP A 43 10.92 -11.70 10.61
CA ASP A 43 11.45 -10.38 10.85
C ASP A 43 10.73 -9.67 11.99
N GLY A 44 9.95 -10.41 12.77
CA GLY A 44 9.27 -9.83 13.92
C GLY A 44 7.94 -9.16 13.61
N ILE A 45 7.42 -9.37 12.41
CA ILE A 45 6.13 -8.79 12.03
C ILE A 45 5.05 -9.81 12.34
N ALA A 46 4.25 -9.54 13.36
CA ALA A 46 3.27 -10.51 13.85
C ALA A 46 2.14 -10.74 12.84
N ASN A 47 1.70 -9.67 12.17
CA ASN A 47 0.58 -9.77 11.24
C ASN A 47 0.57 -8.58 10.30
N GLY A 48 -0.43 -8.54 9.41
CA GLY A 48 -0.53 -7.46 8.45
C GLY A 48 -0.74 -6.10 9.08
N GLY A 49 -1.46 -6.06 10.19
CA GLY A 49 -1.65 -4.81 10.90
C GLY A 49 -0.32 -4.24 11.38
N ASN A 50 0.53 -5.09 11.92
CA ASN A 50 1.87 -4.64 12.35
C ASN A 50 2.67 -4.12 11.16
N PHE A 51 2.53 -4.78 10.01
CA PHE A 51 3.23 -4.36 8.81
C PHE A 51 2.80 -2.94 8.40
N ALA A 52 1.50 -2.72 8.38
CA ALA A 52 0.95 -1.43 7.94
C ALA A 52 1.26 -0.29 8.93
N THR A 53 1.30 -0.60 10.22
CA THR A 53 1.51 0.44 11.23
C THR A 53 2.96 0.89 11.36
N LYS A 54 3.85 0.37 10.53
CA LYS A 54 5.24 0.82 10.59
C LYS A 54 5.40 2.27 10.16
N HIS A 55 4.44 2.79 9.40
CA HIS A 55 4.47 4.19 8.99
C HIS A 55 3.07 4.77 9.07
N ASP A 56 2.99 6.10 9.14
CA ASP A 56 1.71 6.79 9.08
C ASP A 56 1.29 6.99 7.61
N ARG A 57 0.09 7.51 7.43
CA ARG A 57 -0.45 7.68 6.07
C ARG A 57 0.39 8.59 5.22
N ASP A 58 0.85 9.68 5.79
CA ASP A 58 1.65 10.64 5.03
C ASP A 58 2.96 10.01 4.59
N THR A 59 3.58 9.23 5.45
CA THR A 59 4.84 8.58 5.11
C THR A 59 4.63 7.52 4.02
N TRP A 60 3.57 6.72 4.12
CA TRP A 60 3.28 5.75 3.07
C TRP A 60 3.05 6.43 1.73
N ALA A 61 2.30 7.54 1.74
CA ALA A 61 2.04 8.27 0.51
C ALA A 61 3.31 8.85 -0.09
N GLU A 62 4.19 9.36 0.76
CA GLU A 62 5.45 9.90 0.31
C GLU A 62 6.32 8.83 -0.33
N LYS A 63 6.38 7.65 0.30
CA LYS A 63 7.17 6.54 -0.22
C LYS A 63 6.65 6.11 -1.59
N LYS A 64 5.33 6.11 -1.74
CA LYS A 64 4.74 5.75 -3.03
C LYS A 64 5.12 6.75 -4.10
N GLU A 65 5.00 8.04 -3.79
CA GLU A 65 5.29 9.08 -4.77
C GLU A 65 6.76 9.15 -5.16
N SER A 66 7.64 8.89 -4.23
CA SER A 66 9.06 8.98 -4.49
C SER A 66 9.63 7.71 -5.13
N GLY A 67 8.82 6.67 -5.27
CA GLY A 67 9.29 5.42 -5.83
C GLY A 67 10.05 4.56 -4.83
N GLU A 68 9.92 4.86 -3.54
CA GLU A 68 10.64 4.14 -2.49
C GLU A 68 9.78 3.11 -1.78
N LEU A 69 8.60 2.83 -2.30
CA LEU A 69 7.67 1.96 -1.60
C LEU A 69 8.21 0.55 -1.40
N LEU A 70 8.76 -0.04 -2.46
CA LEU A 70 9.31 -1.39 -2.35
C LEU A 70 10.47 -1.43 -1.36
N ASN A 71 11.31 -0.40 -1.38
CA ASN A 71 12.42 -0.35 -0.43
C ASN A 71 11.92 -0.24 1.00
N ALA A 72 10.87 0.54 1.22
CA ALA A 72 10.29 0.66 2.55
C ALA A 72 9.77 -0.69 3.03
N TRP A 73 9.11 -1.43 2.17
CA TRP A 73 8.62 -2.76 2.53
C TRP A 73 9.78 -3.73 2.81
N LYS A 74 10.84 -3.65 2.02
CA LYS A 74 11.99 -4.54 2.23
C LYS A 74 12.70 -4.24 3.54
N GLU A 75 12.68 -2.99 3.98
CA GLU A 75 13.25 -2.63 5.27
C GLU A 75 12.45 -3.23 6.41
N ILE A 76 11.14 -3.24 6.27
CA ILE A 76 10.28 -3.78 7.30
C ILE A 76 10.36 -5.31 7.31
N CYS A 77 10.43 -5.90 6.14
CA CYS A 77 10.38 -7.34 5.97
C CYS A 77 11.45 -7.81 5.00
N PRO A 78 12.71 -7.85 5.44
CA PRO A 78 13.80 -8.31 4.57
C PRO A 78 13.60 -9.73 4.04
N SER A 79 12.95 -10.58 4.82
CA SER A 79 12.68 -11.95 4.39
C SER A 79 11.79 -12.04 3.17
N GLY A 80 11.05 -10.97 2.86
CA GLY A 80 10.17 -10.93 1.73
C GLY A 80 10.75 -10.27 0.49
N GLU A 81 12.03 -9.95 0.50
CA GLU A 81 12.65 -9.18 -0.58
C GLU A 81 12.33 -9.75 -1.96
N LYS A 82 12.49 -11.05 -2.12
CA LYS A 82 12.25 -11.67 -3.42
C LYS A 82 10.78 -11.57 -3.84
N LYS A 83 9.88 -11.64 -2.89
CA LYS A 83 8.46 -11.50 -3.18
C LYS A 83 8.14 -10.09 -3.65
N PHE A 84 8.71 -9.10 -2.98
CA PHE A 84 8.50 -7.70 -3.38
C PHE A 84 9.02 -7.47 -4.78
N ASP A 85 10.18 -8.03 -5.12
CA ASP A 85 10.77 -7.84 -6.44
C ASP A 85 9.91 -8.44 -7.54
N LYS A 86 9.10 -9.43 -7.22
CA LYS A 86 8.25 -10.10 -8.19
C LYS A 86 6.82 -9.57 -8.22
N MET A 87 6.52 -8.57 -7.41
CA MET A 87 5.17 -8.03 -7.36
C MET A 87 4.79 -7.40 -8.68
N LYS A 88 3.55 -7.64 -9.08
CA LYS A 88 2.98 -6.97 -10.21
C LYS A 88 2.47 -5.60 -9.77
N GLU A 89 2.28 -4.73 -10.72
CA GLU A 89 1.83 -3.38 -10.42
C GLU A 89 0.53 -3.37 -9.63
N GLY A 90 -0.40 -4.25 -9.97
CA GLY A 90 -1.65 -4.34 -9.23
C GLY A 90 -1.45 -4.77 -7.80
N ASP A 91 -0.51 -5.70 -7.57
CA ASP A 91 -0.21 -6.15 -6.20
C ASP A 91 0.38 -5.02 -5.38
N VAL A 92 1.24 -4.22 -5.99
CA VAL A 92 1.84 -3.08 -5.30
C VAL A 92 0.77 -2.09 -4.89
N THR A 93 -0.15 -1.79 -5.80
CA THR A 93 -1.24 -0.87 -5.49
C THR A 93 -2.11 -1.41 -4.37
N ASP A 94 -2.47 -2.69 -4.44
CA ASP A 94 -3.32 -3.30 -3.43
C ASP A 94 -2.66 -3.29 -2.06
N LEU A 95 -1.40 -3.68 -2.00
CA LEU A 95 -0.69 -3.70 -0.72
C LEU A 95 -0.50 -2.28 -0.19
N TYR A 96 -0.25 -1.32 -1.06
CA TYR A 96 -0.16 0.07 -0.65
C TYR A 96 -1.47 0.54 -0.02
N ASP A 97 -2.59 0.23 -0.66
CA ASP A 97 -3.89 0.65 -0.13
C ASP A 97 -4.14 0.04 1.24
N PHE A 98 -3.72 -1.21 1.44
CA PHE A 98 -3.82 -1.84 2.74
C PHE A 98 -2.96 -1.11 3.76
N CYS A 99 -1.71 -0.81 3.42
CA CYS A 99 -0.81 -0.11 4.33
C CYS A 99 -1.33 1.28 4.69
N TRP A 100 -1.90 1.98 3.71
CA TRP A 100 -2.41 3.31 3.94
C TRP A 100 -3.65 3.28 4.84
N GLN A 101 -4.55 2.34 4.56
CA GLN A 101 -5.79 2.26 5.34
C GLN A 101 -5.51 1.93 6.80
N TYR A 102 -4.58 1.04 7.05
CA TYR A 102 -4.28 0.59 8.40
C TYR A 102 -2.93 1.10 8.91
N ALA A 103 -2.50 2.24 8.40
CA ALA A 103 -1.28 2.90 8.87
C ALA A 103 -1.40 3.23 10.36
N SER A 104 -0.31 3.68 10.95
CA SER A 104 -0.30 3.94 12.39
C SER A 104 -1.34 4.95 12.82
N ASP A 105 -1.70 5.88 11.93
CA ASP A 105 -2.74 6.87 12.21
C ASP A 105 -4.02 6.60 11.43
N GLY A 106 -4.15 5.40 10.88
CA GLY A 106 -5.33 5.04 10.11
C GLY A 106 -6.31 4.19 10.91
N ASP A 107 -7.09 3.38 10.19
CA ASP A 107 -8.06 2.51 10.81
C ASP A 107 -7.39 1.37 11.52
N VAL A 108 -8.07 0.79 12.50
CA VAL A 108 -7.55 -0.37 13.21
C VAL A 108 -8.15 -1.62 12.57
N PRO A 109 -7.32 -2.55 12.08
CA PRO A 109 -7.87 -3.76 11.46
C PRO A 109 -8.54 -4.63 12.52
N SER A 110 -9.68 -5.20 12.15
CA SER A 110 -10.45 -5.99 13.09
C SER A 110 -9.87 -7.36 13.34
N CYS A 111 -9.08 -7.85 12.43
CA CYS A 111 -8.51 -9.18 12.56
C CYS A 111 -7.02 -9.18 12.38
N GLY A 112 -6.36 -8.33 13.03
CA GLY A 112 -4.92 -8.32 13.02
C GLY A 112 -4.21 -8.59 11.71
#